data_c24a4099320a0a0e8e7a7f1aefe57767
#
_entry.id   c24a4099320a0a0e8e7a7f1aefe57767
#
_cell.length_a   1.000
_cell.length_b   1.000
_cell.length_c   1.000
_cell.angle_alpha   90.00
_cell.angle_beta   90.00
_cell.angle_gamma   90.00
#
_symmetry.space_group_name_H-M   'P 1'
#
loop_
_entity.id
_entity.type
_entity.pdbx_description
1 polymer ?
#
loop_
_entity_poly.entity_id
_entity_poly.type
_entity_poly.pdbx_seq_one_letter_code
_entity_poly.pdbx_strand_id
1 'polypeptide(L)'
;MTNSEIQDLLNSQRSFFAGGATLASEYRINALKKLKNSIKAHEADIMAALKTDLGKGSQESYMCEVGLTLSEISYMLSHVKRFMRERTVATPLAQFASRSYVKPSPYGNVLIMSPWNYPFLLTMEPLVDAIAAGNTAIVKPSAYSPATSEIIKKIISECFKPEYVAVVTGGRAENTCLLDADFDYIFFTGSKAVGREVMRHAAEHLTPVTLELGGKSPCIVAPDANLKLAARRIVFGKYLNCGQTCVAPDYVLCHRIVYEQFIDYLKKETIRQFGERPLDNPEYGKIINKKHFNRILGLIDRKKLVLGGACDEAALRIEPVIMRDVTYDDAVMQEEIFGPLLPVLPYDDDEAVISQINSHDHPLALYVFSNSRSFIRKITSRISFGGGCVNDTIIHLATSNMGFGGVGGSGMGSYHGRDGFDTFTHKKSIVDKKTWLDLPMRYQPYSSFMDKMIRMFLK
;
A
#
# COMPACT_ATOMS: atom_id res chain seq x y z
N MET A 1 17.20 14.94 -13.33
CA MET A 1 16.55 16.17 -13.82
C MET A 1 16.87 17.31 -12.86
N THR A 2 17.06 18.50 -13.38
CA THR A 2 17.27 19.71 -12.59
C THR A 2 15.93 20.24 -12.03
N ASN A 3 16.00 21.15 -11.07
CA ASN A 3 14.79 21.80 -10.52
C ASN A 3 13.98 22.52 -11.60
N SER A 4 14.65 23.20 -12.54
CA SER A 4 14.00 23.89 -13.67
C SER A 4 13.26 22.91 -14.58
N GLU A 5 13.88 21.78 -14.94
CA GLU A 5 13.24 20.77 -15.80
C GLU A 5 12.01 20.14 -15.15
N ILE A 6 12.04 19.94 -13.83
CA ILE A 6 10.88 19.43 -13.06
C ILE A 6 9.76 20.48 -13.06
N GLN A 7 10.11 21.75 -12.86
CA GLN A 7 9.12 22.84 -12.86
C GLN A 7 8.49 23.04 -14.24
N ASP A 8 9.27 22.94 -15.32
CA ASP A 8 8.78 23.02 -16.69
C ASP A 8 7.81 21.87 -17.02
N LEU A 9 8.17 20.65 -16.56
CA LEU A 9 7.32 19.47 -16.69
C LEU A 9 5.99 19.66 -15.95
N LEU A 10 6.02 20.14 -14.70
CA LEU A 10 4.82 20.45 -13.91
C LEU A 10 3.94 21.48 -14.61
N ASN A 11 4.51 22.57 -15.12
CA ASN A 11 3.77 23.61 -15.81
C ASN A 11 3.10 23.06 -17.09
N SER A 12 3.79 22.18 -17.81
CA SER A 12 3.23 21.48 -18.98
C SER A 12 2.04 20.59 -18.58
N GLN A 13 2.18 19.81 -17.48
CA GLN A 13 1.10 18.97 -16.97
C GLN A 13 -0.09 19.78 -16.47
N ARG A 14 0.13 20.90 -15.78
CA ARG A 14 -0.93 21.84 -15.37
C ARG A 14 -1.71 22.38 -16.56
N SER A 15 -0.99 22.79 -17.59
CA SER A 15 -1.61 23.31 -18.83
C SER A 15 -2.43 22.20 -19.52
N PHE A 16 -1.92 21.00 -19.60
CA PHE A 16 -2.63 19.86 -20.17
C PHE A 16 -3.89 19.50 -19.36
N PHE A 17 -3.78 19.45 -18.04
CA PHE A 17 -4.92 19.20 -17.14
C PHE A 17 -5.98 20.28 -17.26
N ALA A 18 -5.60 21.56 -17.27
CA ALA A 18 -6.50 22.70 -17.44
C ALA A 18 -7.26 22.65 -18.77
N GLY A 19 -6.70 22.06 -19.81
CA GLY A 19 -7.36 21.79 -21.09
C GLY A 19 -8.53 20.79 -21.00
N GLY A 20 -8.69 20.09 -19.87
CA GLY A 20 -9.83 19.22 -19.59
C GLY A 20 -9.84 17.87 -20.30
N ALA A 21 -8.79 17.50 -21.03
CA ALA A 21 -8.71 16.24 -21.80
C ALA A 21 -8.97 15.00 -20.91
N THR A 22 -8.46 15.00 -19.68
CA THR A 22 -8.57 13.89 -18.72
C THR A 22 -9.96 13.78 -18.07
N LEU A 23 -10.86 14.74 -18.27
CA LEU A 23 -12.19 14.72 -17.67
C LEU A 23 -13.15 13.73 -18.35
N ALA A 24 -12.92 13.42 -19.63
CA ALA A 24 -13.75 12.47 -20.36
C ALA A 24 -13.46 11.02 -19.94
N SER A 25 -14.50 10.22 -19.73
CA SER A 25 -14.36 8.80 -19.35
C SER A 25 -13.65 7.98 -20.45
N GLU A 26 -13.89 8.30 -21.70
CA GLU A 26 -13.28 7.64 -22.86
C GLU A 26 -11.76 7.84 -22.90
N TYR A 27 -11.28 9.03 -22.55
CA TYR A 27 -9.85 9.32 -22.45
C TYR A 27 -9.18 8.43 -21.41
N ARG A 28 -9.74 8.35 -20.21
CA ARG A 28 -9.23 7.52 -19.09
C ARG A 28 -9.24 6.04 -19.45
N ILE A 29 -10.33 5.54 -20.04
CA ILE A 29 -10.46 4.14 -20.49
C ILE A 29 -9.41 3.82 -21.55
N ASN A 30 -9.20 4.70 -22.53
CA ASN A 30 -8.21 4.49 -23.58
C ASN A 30 -6.78 4.50 -23.02
N ALA A 31 -6.49 5.39 -22.07
CA ALA A 31 -5.21 5.43 -21.35
C ALA A 31 -4.94 4.11 -20.61
N LEU A 32 -5.91 3.62 -19.84
CA LEU A 32 -5.82 2.36 -19.11
C LEU A 32 -5.67 1.14 -20.05
N LYS A 33 -6.40 1.12 -21.17
CA LYS A 33 -6.26 0.05 -22.18
C LYS A 33 -4.86 0.06 -22.81
N LYS A 34 -4.33 1.25 -23.13
CA LYS A 34 -3.00 1.39 -23.72
C LYS A 34 -1.93 0.89 -22.75
N LEU A 35 -2.03 1.28 -21.47
CA LEU A 35 -1.13 0.83 -20.41
C LEU A 35 -1.20 -0.68 -20.23
N LYS A 36 -2.42 -1.26 -20.17
CA LYS A 36 -2.63 -2.71 -20.06
C LYS A 36 -1.96 -3.50 -21.20
N ASN A 37 -2.10 -3.01 -22.42
CA ASN A 37 -1.54 -3.67 -23.59
C ASN A 37 0.00 -3.59 -23.61
N SER A 38 0.58 -2.45 -23.23
CA SER A 38 2.03 -2.28 -23.12
C SER A 38 2.62 -3.17 -22.02
N ILE A 39 1.98 -3.25 -20.83
CA ILE A 39 2.42 -4.15 -19.74
C ILE A 39 2.43 -5.61 -20.24
N LYS A 40 1.38 -6.07 -20.95
CA LYS A 40 1.34 -7.42 -21.49
C LYS A 40 2.42 -7.66 -22.54
N ALA A 41 2.69 -6.68 -23.38
CA ALA A 41 3.73 -6.80 -24.42
C ALA A 41 5.14 -6.87 -23.82
N HIS A 42 5.37 -6.23 -22.66
CA HIS A 42 6.66 -6.20 -21.96
C HIS A 42 6.73 -7.14 -20.74
N GLU A 43 5.82 -8.10 -20.60
CA GLU A 43 5.76 -9.00 -19.44
C GLU A 43 7.10 -9.69 -19.18
N ALA A 44 7.74 -10.23 -20.21
CA ALA A 44 9.05 -10.88 -20.08
C ALA A 44 10.16 -9.89 -19.66
N ASP A 45 10.15 -8.67 -20.20
CA ASP A 45 11.13 -7.63 -19.85
C ASP A 45 10.96 -7.19 -18.38
N ILE A 46 9.71 -7.07 -17.91
CA ILE A 46 9.40 -6.74 -16.51
C ILE A 46 9.92 -7.85 -15.57
N MET A 47 9.63 -9.12 -15.88
CA MET A 47 10.09 -10.24 -15.06
C MET A 47 11.62 -10.34 -15.04
N ALA A 48 12.29 -10.07 -16.17
CA ALA A 48 13.75 -10.03 -16.23
C ALA A 48 14.34 -8.89 -15.38
N ALA A 49 13.72 -7.73 -15.37
CA ALA A 49 14.12 -6.60 -14.53
C ALA A 49 13.97 -6.92 -13.04
N LEU A 50 12.85 -7.52 -12.63
CA LEU A 50 12.60 -7.97 -11.25
C LEU A 50 13.60 -9.05 -10.80
N LYS A 51 13.97 -9.96 -11.70
CA LYS A 51 15.03 -10.95 -11.45
C LYS A 51 16.38 -10.27 -11.26
N THR A 52 16.68 -9.26 -12.05
CA THR A 52 17.94 -8.49 -11.94
C THR A 52 18.03 -7.74 -10.62
N ASP A 53 16.99 -7.01 -10.23
CA ASP A 53 17.01 -6.17 -9.03
C ASP A 53 16.86 -6.98 -7.73
N LEU A 54 15.92 -7.92 -7.67
CA LEU A 54 15.50 -8.63 -6.45
C LEU A 54 15.75 -10.14 -6.47
N GLY A 55 16.20 -10.70 -7.60
CA GLY A 55 16.35 -12.14 -7.74
C GLY A 55 15.03 -12.91 -7.82
N LYS A 56 13.89 -12.22 -7.94
CA LYS A 56 12.56 -12.85 -7.96
C LYS A 56 12.42 -13.89 -9.06
N GLY A 57 11.83 -15.04 -8.74
CA GLY A 57 11.43 -16.03 -9.72
C GLY A 57 10.30 -15.54 -10.62
N SER A 58 10.12 -16.17 -11.78
CA SER A 58 9.11 -15.74 -12.76
C SER A 58 7.68 -15.85 -12.22
N GLN A 59 7.37 -16.93 -11.50
CA GLN A 59 6.05 -17.12 -10.91
C GLN A 59 5.75 -16.08 -9.82
N GLU A 60 6.72 -15.78 -8.95
CA GLU A 60 6.58 -14.74 -7.93
C GLU A 60 6.42 -13.36 -8.57
N SER A 61 7.24 -13.03 -9.58
CA SER A 61 7.16 -11.77 -10.31
C SER A 61 5.79 -11.56 -10.96
N TYR A 62 5.23 -12.59 -11.58
CA TYR A 62 3.89 -12.50 -12.16
C TYR A 62 2.81 -12.39 -11.08
N MET A 63 2.81 -13.29 -10.09
CA MET A 63 1.79 -13.38 -9.04
C MET A 63 1.72 -12.10 -8.21
N CYS A 64 2.87 -11.52 -7.85
CA CYS A 64 2.94 -10.43 -6.89
C CYS A 64 3.09 -9.03 -7.51
N GLU A 65 3.38 -8.93 -8.82
CA GLU A 65 3.57 -7.62 -9.44
C GLU A 65 2.78 -7.48 -10.75
N VAL A 66 3.10 -8.24 -11.79
CA VAL A 66 2.46 -8.07 -13.10
C VAL A 66 0.97 -8.42 -13.06
N GLY A 67 0.64 -9.57 -12.47
CA GLY A 67 -0.73 -10.07 -12.42
C GLY A 67 -1.66 -9.19 -11.60
N LEU A 68 -1.21 -8.71 -10.44
CA LEU A 68 -1.99 -7.78 -9.60
C LEU A 68 -2.21 -6.45 -10.32
N THR A 69 -1.18 -5.86 -10.93
CA THR A 69 -1.31 -4.65 -11.75
C THR A 69 -2.34 -4.82 -12.88
N LEU A 70 -2.29 -5.93 -13.61
CA LEU A 70 -3.25 -6.22 -14.68
C LEU A 70 -4.68 -6.44 -14.15
N SER A 71 -4.81 -6.99 -12.95
CA SER A 71 -6.08 -7.14 -12.25
C SER A 71 -6.67 -5.78 -11.88
N GLU A 72 -5.88 -4.88 -11.29
CA GLU A 72 -6.31 -3.52 -10.93
C GLU A 72 -6.75 -2.72 -12.18
N ILE A 73 -5.96 -2.75 -13.26
CA ILE A 73 -6.35 -2.11 -14.51
C ILE A 73 -7.69 -2.68 -15.02
N SER A 74 -7.89 -4.00 -14.93
CA SER A 74 -9.13 -4.64 -15.40
C SER A 74 -10.33 -4.22 -14.55
N TYR A 75 -10.13 -4.12 -13.23
CA TYR A 75 -11.12 -3.63 -12.29
C TYR A 75 -11.50 -2.17 -12.62
N MET A 76 -10.52 -1.29 -12.77
CA MET A 76 -10.76 0.11 -13.11
C MET A 76 -11.48 0.27 -14.46
N LEU A 77 -11.08 -0.48 -15.50
CA LEU A 77 -11.75 -0.46 -16.79
C LEU A 77 -13.24 -0.80 -16.70
N SER A 78 -13.61 -1.71 -15.81
CA SER A 78 -15.00 -2.11 -15.63
C SER A 78 -15.82 -1.15 -14.75
N HIS A 79 -15.15 -0.31 -13.94
CA HIS A 79 -15.82 0.49 -12.91
C HIS A 79 -15.69 2.00 -13.09
N VAL A 80 -14.70 2.52 -13.81
CA VAL A 80 -14.38 3.94 -13.89
C VAL A 80 -15.60 4.81 -14.28
N LYS A 81 -16.41 4.37 -15.28
CA LYS A 81 -17.63 5.11 -15.66
C LYS A 81 -18.63 5.22 -14.51
N ARG A 82 -18.74 4.18 -13.66
CA ARG A 82 -19.60 4.19 -12.48
C ARG A 82 -19.02 5.08 -11.37
N PHE A 83 -17.71 5.04 -11.15
CA PHE A 83 -17.04 5.82 -10.11
C PHE A 83 -17.10 7.32 -10.39
N MET A 84 -17.07 7.74 -11.65
CA MET A 84 -17.17 9.13 -12.09
C MET A 84 -18.57 9.74 -11.91
N ARG A 85 -19.61 8.91 -11.70
CA ARG A 85 -20.99 9.41 -11.61
C ARG A 85 -21.22 10.25 -10.36
N GLU A 86 -22.02 11.30 -10.53
CA GLU A 86 -22.57 12.05 -9.42
C GLU A 86 -23.46 11.14 -8.55
N ARG A 87 -23.29 11.24 -7.23
CA ARG A 87 -24.12 10.53 -6.27
C ARG A 87 -25.11 11.51 -5.64
N THR A 88 -26.38 11.41 -6.00
CA THR A 88 -27.45 12.18 -5.35
C THR A 88 -27.55 11.77 -3.87
N VAL A 89 -27.70 12.76 -3.01
CA VAL A 89 -27.91 12.60 -1.56
C VAL A 89 -29.21 13.27 -1.14
N ALA A 90 -29.70 12.94 0.05
CA ALA A 90 -30.92 13.56 0.58
C ALA A 90 -30.75 15.07 0.68
N THR A 91 -31.73 15.81 0.15
CA THR A 91 -31.80 17.28 0.29
C THR A 91 -32.71 17.59 1.48
N PRO A 92 -32.24 18.34 2.50
CA PRO A 92 -33.09 18.75 3.62
C PRO A 92 -34.31 19.55 3.14
N LEU A 93 -35.44 19.39 3.84
CA LEU A 93 -36.69 20.08 3.50
C LEU A 93 -36.53 21.61 3.50
N ALA A 94 -35.68 22.14 4.37
CA ALA A 94 -35.33 23.59 4.39
C ALA A 94 -34.70 24.10 3.07
N GLN A 95 -34.23 23.18 2.23
CA GLN A 95 -33.65 23.46 0.92
C GLN A 95 -34.58 23.00 -0.22
N PHE A 96 -35.89 22.82 0.06
CA PHE A 96 -36.87 22.39 -0.94
C PHE A 96 -36.76 23.17 -2.25
N ALA A 97 -37.07 22.47 -3.36
CA ALA A 97 -36.78 22.83 -4.74
C ALA A 97 -35.28 22.87 -5.07
N SER A 98 -34.51 21.94 -4.47
CA SER A 98 -33.09 21.68 -4.76
C SER A 98 -32.81 20.21 -5.00
N ARG A 99 -31.71 19.95 -5.71
CA ARG A 99 -31.05 18.64 -5.80
C ARG A 99 -29.67 18.72 -5.17
N SER A 100 -29.40 17.89 -4.18
CA SER A 100 -28.08 17.77 -3.55
C SER A 100 -27.34 16.56 -4.12
N TYR A 101 -26.08 16.74 -4.52
CA TYR A 101 -25.27 15.64 -5.02
C TYR A 101 -23.78 15.85 -4.74
N VAL A 102 -23.05 14.73 -4.69
CA VAL A 102 -21.59 14.70 -4.57
C VAL A 102 -21.00 14.27 -5.89
N LYS A 103 -20.05 15.04 -6.40
CA LYS A 103 -19.35 14.80 -7.66
C LYS A 103 -17.86 14.58 -7.40
N PRO A 104 -17.29 13.43 -7.77
CA PRO A 104 -15.84 13.23 -7.72
C PRO A 104 -15.16 14.12 -8.76
N SER A 105 -14.03 14.70 -8.39
CA SER A 105 -13.22 15.56 -9.26
C SER A 105 -11.75 15.22 -9.05
N PRO A 106 -10.94 15.02 -10.11
CA PRO A 106 -9.50 14.81 -9.96
C PRO A 106 -8.88 16.00 -9.22
N TYR A 107 -7.80 15.74 -8.49
CA TYR A 107 -7.02 16.80 -7.84
C TYR A 107 -6.32 17.67 -8.89
N GLY A 108 -5.60 17.08 -9.81
CA GLY A 108 -4.79 17.80 -10.81
C GLY A 108 -3.51 17.04 -11.12
N ASN A 109 -2.37 17.62 -10.74
CA ASN A 109 -1.05 17.02 -10.89
C ASN A 109 -0.69 16.22 -9.63
N VAL A 110 -0.45 14.93 -9.76
CA VAL A 110 -0.11 14.07 -8.64
C VAL A 110 1.32 13.56 -8.72
N LEU A 111 1.98 13.47 -7.58
CA LEU A 111 3.28 12.81 -7.43
C LEU A 111 3.08 11.42 -6.85
N ILE A 112 3.67 10.40 -7.49
CA ILE A 112 3.71 9.02 -7.01
C ILE A 112 5.15 8.63 -6.77
N MET A 113 5.51 8.42 -5.50
CA MET A 113 6.85 7.99 -5.09
C MET A 113 6.80 6.57 -4.56
N SER A 114 7.50 5.65 -5.22
CA SER A 114 7.38 4.22 -4.95
C SER A 114 8.68 3.59 -4.41
N PRO A 115 8.56 2.49 -3.63
CA PRO A 115 9.68 1.79 -3.02
C PRO A 115 10.32 0.79 -3.98
N TRP A 116 11.30 0.06 -3.47
CA TRP A 116 12.11 -0.90 -4.22
C TRP A 116 11.71 -2.37 -4.05
N ASN A 117 10.84 -2.71 -3.11
CA ASN A 117 10.56 -4.10 -2.74
C ASN A 117 9.54 -4.81 -3.66
N TYR A 118 8.53 -4.09 -4.12
CA TYR A 118 7.63 -4.47 -5.21
C TYR A 118 7.60 -3.30 -6.20
N PRO A 119 8.72 -3.05 -6.89
CA PRO A 119 8.93 -1.79 -7.58
C PRO A 119 7.99 -1.58 -8.77
N PHE A 120 7.56 -2.65 -9.43
CA PHE A 120 6.61 -2.54 -10.53
C PHE A 120 5.18 -2.32 -10.01
N LEU A 121 4.69 -3.19 -9.12
CA LEU A 121 3.35 -3.12 -8.56
C LEU A 121 3.09 -1.78 -7.87
N LEU A 122 3.94 -1.43 -6.88
CA LEU A 122 3.75 -0.25 -6.04
C LEU A 122 4.01 1.08 -6.78
N THR A 123 4.48 1.02 -8.02
CA THR A 123 4.52 2.15 -8.94
C THR A 123 3.27 2.21 -9.82
N MET A 124 2.89 1.07 -10.39
CA MET A 124 1.84 1.03 -11.40
C MET A 124 0.42 1.07 -10.83
N GLU A 125 0.17 0.46 -9.68
CA GLU A 125 -1.16 0.46 -9.06
C GLU A 125 -1.64 1.88 -8.71
N PRO A 126 -0.89 2.71 -7.96
CA PRO A 126 -1.29 4.08 -7.70
C PRO A 126 -1.39 4.92 -8.99
N LEU A 127 -0.57 4.63 -10.01
CA LEU A 127 -0.68 5.28 -11.31
C LEU A 127 -1.98 4.92 -12.04
N VAL A 128 -2.39 3.66 -11.98
CA VAL A 128 -3.68 3.19 -12.55
C VAL A 128 -4.84 3.94 -11.89
N ASP A 129 -4.81 4.07 -10.57
CA ASP A 129 -5.82 4.79 -9.79
C ASP A 129 -5.86 6.28 -10.14
N ALA A 130 -4.70 6.92 -10.23
CA ALA A 130 -4.56 8.33 -10.61
C ALA A 130 -5.09 8.60 -12.03
N ILE A 131 -4.80 7.71 -13.01
CA ILE A 131 -5.31 7.78 -14.38
C ILE A 131 -6.83 7.57 -14.40
N ALA A 132 -7.34 6.59 -13.66
CA ALA A 132 -8.77 6.31 -13.55
C ALA A 132 -9.52 7.51 -12.92
N ALA A 133 -8.93 8.16 -11.94
CA ALA A 133 -9.44 9.37 -11.30
C ALA A 133 -9.40 10.60 -12.22
N GLY A 134 -8.50 10.62 -13.23
CA GLY A 134 -8.38 11.68 -14.25
C GLY A 134 -7.32 12.73 -13.95
N ASN A 135 -6.29 12.39 -13.18
CA ASN A 135 -5.15 13.25 -12.90
C ASN A 135 -4.07 13.14 -13.98
N THR A 136 -3.18 14.12 -14.02
CA THR A 136 -1.84 13.99 -14.58
C THR A 136 -0.90 13.49 -13.49
N ALA A 137 0.19 12.81 -13.86
CA ALA A 137 1.05 12.20 -12.86
C ALA A 137 2.55 12.33 -13.19
N ILE A 138 3.35 12.60 -12.17
CA ILE A 138 4.79 12.34 -12.17
C ILE A 138 5.05 11.12 -11.29
N VAL A 139 5.74 10.14 -11.86
CA VAL A 139 6.09 8.90 -11.19
C VAL A 139 7.58 8.90 -10.87
N LYS A 140 7.92 8.63 -9.62
CA LYS A 140 9.30 8.55 -9.14
C LYS A 140 9.58 7.14 -8.59
N PRO A 141 10.00 6.17 -9.44
CA PRO A 141 10.38 4.85 -8.98
C PRO A 141 11.69 4.89 -8.19
N SER A 142 11.94 3.86 -7.40
CA SER A 142 13.12 3.79 -6.53
C SER A 142 14.43 3.67 -7.29
N ALA A 143 15.43 4.42 -6.87
CA ALA A 143 16.81 4.27 -7.38
C ALA A 143 17.48 2.94 -6.97
N TYR A 144 16.92 2.21 -5.98
CA TYR A 144 17.47 0.92 -5.55
C TYR A 144 17.05 -0.24 -6.46
N SER A 145 16.05 -0.05 -7.32
CA SER A 145 15.59 -1.02 -8.32
C SER A 145 15.76 -0.44 -9.74
N PRO A 146 17.00 -0.25 -10.22
CA PRO A 146 17.26 0.50 -11.45
C PRO A 146 16.74 -0.22 -12.71
N ALA A 147 16.86 -1.54 -12.81
CA ALA A 147 16.36 -2.29 -13.96
C ALA A 147 14.83 -2.17 -14.09
N THR A 148 14.11 -2.30 -12.97
CA THR A 148 12.66 -2.13 -12.95
C THR A 148 12.25 -0.68 -13.23
N SER A 149 13.00 0.31 -12.72
CA SER A 149 12.77 1.73 -13.02
C SER A 149 12.89 2.06 -14.51
N GLU A 150 13.84 1.47 -15.21
CA GLU A 150 14.02 1.68 -16.64
C GLU A 150 12.90 1.03 -17.48
N ILE A 151 12.44 -0.17 -17.13
CA ILE A 151 11.30 -0.78 -17.85
C ILE A 151 9.99 -0.03 -17.57
N ILE A 152 9.78 0.49 -16.34
CA ILE A 152 8.67 1.38 -16.03
C ILE A 152 8.70 2.64 -16.90
N LYS A 153 9.87 3.28 -16.99
CA LYS A 153 10.07 4.47 -17.82
C LYS A 153 9.79 4.19 -19.30
N LYS A 154 10.26 3.06 -19.81
CA LYS A 154 10.00 2.61 -21.20
C LYS A 154 8.50 2.47 -21.44
N ILE A 155 7.79 1.70 -20.63
CA ILE A 155 6.35 1.45 -20.76
C ILE A 155 5.55 2.76 -20.71
N ILE A 156 5.85 3.64 -19.75
CA ILE A 156 5.14 4.90 -19.58
C ILE A 156 5.39 5.83 -20.77
N SER A 157 6.62 5.96 -21.24
CA SER A 157 6.95 6.83 -22.40
C SER A 157 6.39 6.32 -23.72
N GLU A 158 6.21 5.02 -23.90
CA GLU A 158 5.50 4.46 -25.05
C GLU A 158 3.98 4.71 -24.98
N CYS A 159 3.43 4.77 -23.75
CA CYS A 159 2.00 4.96 -23.56
C CYS A 159 1.56 6.42 -23.57
N PHE A 160 2.35 7.30 -22.99
CA PHE A 160 1.90 8.66 -22.65
C PHE A 160 2.94 9.69 -23.05
N LYS A 161 2.45 10.90 -23.36
CA LYS A 161 3.29 12.07 -23.46
C LYS A 161 3.62 12.61 -22.08
N PRO A 162 4.76 13.28 -21.88
CA PRO A 162 5.18 13.78 -20.56
C PRO A 162 4.21 14.75 -19.92
N GLU A 163 3.45 15.52 -20.72
CA GLU A 163 2.42 16.43 -20.22
C GLU A 163 1.22 15.70 -19.60
N TYR A 164 1.10 14.39 -19.77
CA TYR A 164 0.06 13.59 -19.13
C TYR A 164 0.64 12.71 -18.01
N VAL A 165 1.58 11.82 -18.33
CA VAL A 165 2.27 10.98 -17.35
C VAL A 165 3.76 10.98 -17.67
N ALA A 166 4.58 11.31 -16.69
CA ALA A 166 6.04 11.33 -16.82
C ALA A 166 6.72 10.49 -15.74
N VAL A 167 7.91 10.01 -16.04
CA VAL A 167 8.78 9.30 -15.09
C VAL A 167 10.05 10.13 -14.83
N VAL A 168 10.30 10.41 -13.57
CA VAL A 168 11.56 11.01 -13.10
C VAL A 168 12.37 9.93 -12.40
N THR A 169 13.45 9.49 -13.02
CA THR A 169 14.43 8.58 -12.40
C THR A 169 15.50 9.40 -11.66
N GLY A 170 16.17 8.77 -10.69
CA GLY A 170 17.24 9.43 -9.94
C GLY A 170 17.17 9.12 -8.44
N GLY A 171 17.99 9.80 -7.66
CA GLY A 171 18.22 9.55 -6.25
C GLY A 171 17.62 10.59 -5.31
N ARG A 172 18.40 10.92 -4.27
CA ARG A 172 17.97 11.84 -3.22
C ARG A 172 17.75 13.27 -3.73
N ALA A 173 18.60 13.73 -4.67
CA ALA A 173 18.48 15.08 -5.21
C ALA A 173 17.14 15.27 -5.94
N GLU A 174 16.79 14.34 -6.84
CA GLU A 174 15.51 14.39 -7.54
C GLU A 174 14.32 14.22 -6.59
N ASN A 175 14.45 13.40 -5.54
CA ASN A 175 13.39 13.30 -4.53
C ASN A 175 13.13 14.64 -3.84
N THR A 176 14.17 15.35 -3.42
CA THR A 176 14.05 16.67 -2.80
C THR A 176 13.41 17.67 -3.76
N CYS A 177 13.91 17.76 -5.00
CA CYS A 177 13.35 18.65 -6.02
C CYS A 177 11.85 18.40 -6.28
N LEU A 178 11.43 17.12 -6.30
CA LEU A 178 10.02 16.76 -6.47
C LEU A 178 9.18 17.10 -5.23
N LEU A 179 9.71 16.91 -4.04
CA LEU A 179 8.99 17.22 -2.80
C LEU A 179 8.87 18.72 -2.55
N ASP A 180 9.83 19.52 -3.04
CA ASP A 180 9.79 20.99 -2.98
C ASP A 180 8.81 21.59 -4.01
N ALA A 181 8.35 20.79 -4.97
CA ALA A 181 7.44 21.24 -6.01
C ALA A 181 5.98 21.18 -5.54
N ASP A 182 5.17 22.12 -6.05
CA ASP A 182 3.78 22.29 -5.69
C ASP A 182 2.87 21.31 -6.46
N PHE A 183 2.66 20.14 -5.90
CA PHE A 183 1.71 19.12 -6.39
C PHE A 183 0.33 19.27 -5.74
N ASP A 184 -0.71 18.84 -6.45
CA ASP A 184 -2.07 18.81 -5.92
C ASP A 184 -2.35 17.58 -5.03
N TYR A 185 -1.53 16.55 -5.13
CA TYR A 185 -1.58 15.33 -4.30
C TYR A 185 -0.26 14.58 -4.32
N ILE A 186 0.14 13.97 -3.19
CA ILE A 186 1.32 13.10 -3.11
C ILE A 186 0.91 11.72 -2.59
N PHE A 187 1.23 10.68 -3.35
CA PHE A 187 1.14 9.29 -2.94
C PHE A 187 2.55 8.74 -2.70
N PHE A 188 2.84 8.32 -1.51
CA PHE A 188 4.15 7.83 -1.11
C PHE A 188 4.07 6.45 -0.47
N THR A 189 4.90 5.52 -0.92
CA THR A 189 5.12 4.23 -0.26
C THR A 189 6.60 4.11 0.11
N GLY A 190 6.88 3.80 1.38
CA GLY A 190 8.26 3.65 1.85
C GLY A 190 8.43 3.65 3.37
N SER A 191 9.60 4.07 3.86
CA SER A 191 9.89 4.07 5.28
C SER A 191 9.21 5.21 6.04
N LYS A 192 8.92 5.01 7.34
CA LYS A 192 8.37 6.04 8.24
C LYS A 192 9.20 7.33 8.26
N ALA A 193 10.54 7.20 8.20
CA ALA A 193 11.42 8.37 8.21
C ALA A 193 11.20 9.25 6.97
N VAL A 194 11.15 8.64 5.78
CA VAL A 194 10.89 9.37 4.53
C VAL A 194 9.44 9.85 4.46
N GLY A 195 8.46 9.08 4.97
CA GLY A 195 7.06 9.54 5.05
C GLY A 195 6.90 10.82 5.86
N ARG A 196 7.66 10.98 6.95
CA ARG A 196 7.69 12.25 7.71
C ARG A 196 8.27 13.40 6.89
N GLU A 197 9.33 13.15 6.09
CA GLU A 197 9.86 14.17 5.17
C GLU A 197 8.83 14.57 4.12
N VAL A 198 8.14 13.60 3.51
CA VAL A 198 7.05 13.88 2.56
C VAL A 198 5.99 14.78 3.20
N MET A 199 5.56 14.49 4.42
CA MET A 199 4.58 15.33 5.13
C MET A 199 5.10 16.74 5.40
N ARG A 200 6.38 16.92 5.75
CA ARG A 200 6.95 18.25 6.00
C ARG A 200 6.93 19.10 4.74
N HIS A 201 7.39 18.54 3.61
CA HIS A 201 7.36 19.26 2.33
C HIS A 201 5.93 19.53 1.86
N ALA A 202 5.03 18.56 1.97
CA ALA A 202 3.61 18.72 1.61
C ALA A 202 2.92 19.83 2.41
N ALA A 203 3.30 20.03 3.66
CA ALA A 203 2.75 21.08 4.52
C ALA A 203 3.02 22.50 4.01
N GLU A 204 4.14 22.74 3.31
CA GLU A 204 4.47 24.06 2.74
C GLU A 204 3.47 24.51 1.66
N HIS A 205 2.85 23.54 0.96
CA HIS A 205 1.88 23.78 -0.10
C HIS A 205 0.45 23.37 0.29
N LEU A 206 0.24 22.87 1.52
CA LEU A 206 -1.02 22.27 1.98
C LEU A 206 -1.46 21.08 1.11
N THR A 207 -0.51 20.37 0.52
CA THR A 207 -0.75 19.23 -0.36
C THR A 207 -1.24 18.02 0.44
N PRO A 208 -2.41 17.45 0.15
CA PRO A 208 -2.86 16.22 0.79
C PRO A 208 -1.97 15.04 0.40
N VAL A 209 -1.79 14.09 1.33
CA VAL A 209 -0.91 12.94 1.15
C VAL A 209 -1.61 11.62 1.49
N THR A 210 -1.25 10.56 0.76
CA THR A 210 -1.39 9.16 1.21
C THR A 210 -0.02 8.62 1.50
N LEU A 211 0.14 7.99 2.65
CA LEU A 211 1.39 7.38 3.09
C LEU A 211 1.18 5.90 3.39
N GLU A 212 1.84 5.05 2.61
CA GLU A 212 1.93 3.62 2.84
C GLU A 212 3.29 3.30 3.43
N LEU A 213 3.30 2.98 4.72
CA LEU A 213 4.52 2.82 5.50
C LEU A 213 4.67 1.38 5.99
N GLY A 214 5.79 1.09 6.64
CA GLY A 214 6.03 -0.21 7.24
C GLY A 214 5.54 -0.31 8.69
N GLY A 215 5.73 -1.48 9.27
CA GLY A 215 5.44 -1.75 10.67
C GLY A 215 5.82 -3.17 11.07
N LYS A 216 5.83 -3.46 12.39
CA LYS A 216 6.02 -4.82 12.89
C LYS A 216 4.67 -5.56 12.92
N SER A 217 4.34 -6.24 11.82
CA SER A 217 3.07 -6.94 11.65
C SER A 217 3.04 -8.24 12.47
N PRO A 218 2.22 -8.33 13.55
CA PRO A 218 2.14 -9.52 14.39
C PRO A 218 1.34 -10.64 13.72
N CYS A 219 1.76 -11.88 14.00
CA CYS A 219 1.02 -13.08 13.64
C CYS A 219 0.71 -13.88 14.91
N ILE A 220 -0.55 -14.02 15.28
CA ILE A 220 -1.00 -14.67 16.52
C ILE A 220 -1.49 -16.07 16.20
N VAL A 221 -0.90 -17.09 16.83
CA VAL A 221 -1.29 -18.51 16.71
C VAL A 221 -1.89 -18.97 18.01
N ALA A 222 -3.20 -19.16 18.03
CA ALA A 222 -3.96 -19.64 19.20
C ALA A 222 -3.83 -21.16 19.37
N PRO A 223 -4.14 -21.69 20.57
CA PRO A 223 -4.01 -23.14 20.86
C PRO A 223 -4.95 -24.03 20.03
N ASP A 224 -6.04 -23.48 19.50
CA ASP A 224 -7.02 -24.17 18.68
C ASP A 224 -6.78 -24.04 17.16
N ALA A 225 -5.67 -23.40 16.76
CA ALA A 225 -5.31 -23.21 15.37
C ALA A 225 -4.97 -24.53 14.66
N ASN A 226 -5.24 -24.60 13.35
CA ASN A 226 -4.69 -25.68 12.51
C ASN A 226 -3.19 -25.43 12.27
N LEU A 227 -2.35 -25.94 13.16
CA LEU A 227 -0.92 -25.61 13.21
C LEU A 227 -0.17 -25.92 11.91
N LYS A 228 -0.50 -27.05 11.26
CA LYS A 228 0.16 -27.43 10.00
C LYS A 228 -0.18 -26.44 8.87
N LEU A 229 -1.44 -26.03 8.79
CA LEU A 229 -1.88 -25.04 7.80
C LEU A 229 -1.35 -23.65 8.12
N ALA A 230 -1.36 -23.26 9.41
CA ALA A 230 -0.80 -22.01 9.89
C ALA A 230 0.69 -21.88 9.52
N ALA A 231 1.49 -22.92 9.83
CA ALA A 231 2.91 -22.94 9.47
C ALA A 231 3.13 -22.76 7.96
N ARG A 232 2.35 -23.46 7.11
CA ARG A 232 2.43 -23.33 5.65
C ARG A 232 2.18 -21.90 5.17
N ARG A 233 1.12 -21.26 5.68
CA ARG A 233 0.70 -19.91 5.27
C ARG A 233 1.63 -18.84 5.82
N ILE A 234 2.13 -19.01 7.03
CA ILE A 234 3.08 -18.09 7.64
C ILE A 234 4.44 -18.16 6.93
N VAL A 235 4.95 -19.36 6.63
CA VAL A 235 6.18 -19.55 5.86
C VAL A 235 6.08 -18.91 4.49
N PHE A 236 4.97 -19.12 3.77
CA PHE A 236 4.73 -18.45 2.49
C PHE A 236 4.75 -16.92 2.63
N GLY A 237 3.92 -16.36 3.51
CA GLY A 237 3.82 -14.90 3.66
C GLY A 237 5.07 -14.24 4.23
N LYS A 238 5.85 -14.96 5.04
CA LYS A 238 7.11 -14.45 5.60
C LYS A 238 8.23 -14.42 4.60
N TYR A 239 8.41 -15.48 3.81
CA TYR A 239 9.61 -15.60 2.97
C TYR A 239 9.39 -15.20 1.52
N LEU A 240 8.17 -14.83 1.12
CA LEU A 240 7.90 -14.17 -0.14
C LEU A 240 8.79 -12.92 -0.24
N ASN A 241 9.41 -12.68 -1.40
CA ASN A 241 10.38 -11.60 -1.62
C ASN A 241 11.50 -11.54 -0.56
N CYS A 242 11.93 -12.69 -0.07
CA CYS A 242 12.89 -12.80 1.04
C CYS A 242 12.47 -12.00 2.29
N GLY A 243 11.17 -11.89 2.57
CA GLY A 243 10.65 -11.13 3.70
C GLY A 243 10.69 -9.61 3.55
N GLN A 244 11.06 -9.09 2.38
CA GLN A 244 11.11 -7.65 2.09
C GLN A 244 9.73 -7.12 1.70
N THR A 245 8.75 -7.32 2.58
CA THR A 245 7.33 -7.05 2.37
C THR A 245 6.77 -6.34 3.59
N CYS A 246 6.14 -5.18 3.40
CA CYS A 246 5.58 -4.35 4.47
C CYS A 246 4.48 -5.06 5.29
N VAL A 247 3.83 -6.04 4.71
CA VAL A 247 2.80 -6.90 5.35
C VAL A 247 3.31 -8.31 5.69
N ALA A 248 4.60 -8.62 5.54
CA ALA A 248 5.11 -9.90 5.97
C ALA A 248 4.83 -10.12 7.46
N PRO A 249 4.47 -11.33 7.91
CA PRO A 249 4.51 -11.65 9.32
C PRO A 249 5.89 -11.28 9.88
N ASP A 250 5.96 -10.20 10.65
CA ASP A 250 7.26 -9.71 11.13
C ASP A 250 7.74 -10.54 12.32
N TYR A 251 6.79 -10.99 13.15
CA TYR A 251 7.02 -11.94 14.24
C TYR A 251 5.77 -12.79 14.51
N VAL A 252 5.96 -13.92 15.17
CA VAL A 252 4.87 -14.81 15.58
C VAL A 252 4.75 -14.85 17.09
N LEU A 253 3.55 -14.63 17.59
CA LEU A 253 3.13 -14.92 18.96
C LEU A 253 2.42 -16.27 18.93
N CYS A 254 3.03 -17.29 19.50
CA CYS A 254 2.49 -18.65 19.52
C CYS A 254 2.12 -19.06 20.95
N HIS A 255 0.89 -19.50 21.16
CA HIS A 255 0.44 -19.93 22.49
C HIS A 255 1.31 -21.10 22.99
N ARG A 256 1.75 -21.02 24.25
CA ARG A 256 2.75 -21.95 24.84
C ARG A 256 2.36 -23.42 24.72
N ILE A 257 1.07 -23.73 24.84
CA ILE A 257 0.58 -25.13 24.76
C ILE A 257 0.94 -25.78 23.43
N VAL A 258 0.99 -25.04 22.34
CA VAL A 258 1.25 -25.55 20.97
C VAL A 258 2.61 -25.13 20.41
N TYR A 259 3.42 -24.44 21.20
CA TYR A 259 4.65 -23.78 20.77
C TYR A 259 5.66 -24.73 20.13
N GLU A 260 6.04 -25.79 20.84
CA GLU A 260 7.04 -26.76 20.35
C GLU A 260 6.58 -27.46 19.07
N GLN A 261 5.31 -27.88 19.05
CA GLN A 261 4.72 -28.51 17.87
C GLN A 261 4.67 -27.55 16.67
N PHE A 262 4.38 -26.27 16.93
CA PHE A 262 4.32 -25.27 15.87
C PHE A 262 5.72 -24.96 15.31
N ILE A 263 6.76 -24.86 16.14
CA ILE A 263 8.15 -24.72 15.70
C ILE A 263 8.54 -25.88 14.76
N ASP A 264 8.17 -27.11 15.09
CA ASP A 264 8.44 -28.26 14.23
C ASP A 264 7.73 -28.19 12.88
N TYR A 265 6.48 -27.70 12.85
CA TYR A 265 5.77 -27.47 11.58
C TYR A 265 6.39 -26.35 10.77
N LEU A 266 6.83 -25.26 11.38
CA LEU A 266 7.54 -24.19 10.68
C LEU A 266 8.81 -24.68 10.00
N LYS A 267 9.64 -25.49 10.69
CA LYS A 267 10.86 -26.09 10.12
C LYS A 267 10.52 -26.95 8.89
N LYS A 268 9.57 -27.88 9.06
CA LYS A 268 9.16 -28.80 7.99
C LYS A 268 8.62 -28.06 6.77
N GLU A 269 7.80 -27.04 6.99
CA GLU A 269 7.23 -26.24 5.89
C GLU A 269 8.28 -25.37 5.20
N THR A 270 9.24 -24.82 5.93
CA THR A 270 10.33 -24.03 5.34
C THR A 270 11.20 -24.90 4.43
N ILE A 271 11.60 -26.09 4.89
CA ILE A 271 12.35 -27.06 4.07
C ILE A 271 11.51 -27.51 2.87
N ARG A 272 10.21 -27.74 3.06
CA ARG A 272 9.32 -28.16 1.98
C ARG A 272 9.19 -27.12 0.86
N GLN A 273 9.11 -25.81 1.23
CA GLN A 273 8.89 -24.73 0.26
C GLN A 273 10.19 -24.27 -0.41
N PHE A 274 11.32 -24.27 0.30
CA PHE A 274 12.57 -23.70 -0.19
C PHE A 274 13.68 -24.72 -0.43
N GLY A 275 13.48 -25.98 -0.01
CA GLY A 275 14.49 -27.03 -0.05
C GLY A 275 15.42 -27.00 1.15
N GLU A 276 16.29 -28.02 1.26
CA GLU A 276 17.31 -28.09 2.30
C GLU A 276 18.47 -27.10 2.11
N ARG A 277 18.63 -26.62 0.89
CA ARG A 277 19.66 -25.66 0.49
C ARG A 277 19.03 -24.46 -0.23
N PRO A 278 18.37 -23.55 0.51
CA PRO A 278 17.64 -22.43 -0.08
C PRO A 278 18.50 -21.49 -0.93
N LEU A 279 19.79 -21.36 -0.62
CA LEU A 279 20.72 -20.52 -1.37
C LEU A 279 20.98 -21.04 -2.79
N ASP A 280 20.82 -22.34 -3.04
CA ASP A 280 20.95 -22.94 -4.37
C ASP A 280 19.64 -22.88 -5.18
N ASN A 281 18.52 -22.52 -4.55
CA ASN A 281 17.22 -22.44 -5.21
C ASN A 281 17.15 -21.22 -6.14
N PRO A 282 17.03 -21.39 -7.47
CA PRO A 282 17.00 -20.28 -8.43
C PRO A 282 15.76 -19.39 -8.32
N GLU A 283 14.69 -19.91 -7.70
CA GLU A 283 13.45 -19.17 -7.48
C GLU A 283 13.46 -18.35 -6.17
N TYR A 284 14.42 -18.60 -5.27
CA TYR A 284 14.59 -17.83 -4.05
C TYR A 284 15.31 -16.50 -4.37
N GLY A 285 14.75 -15.40 -3.93
CA GLY A 285 15.23 -14.04 -4.23
C GLY A 285 16.53 -13.65 -3.52
N LYS A 286 16.83 -12.36 -3.50
CA LYS A 286 18.00 -11.78 -2.81
C LYS A 286 17.60 -10.51 -2.05
N ILE A 287 18.44 -10.07 -1.12
CA ILE A 287 18.31 -8.78 -0.45
C ILE A 287 18.75 -7.68 -1.41
N ILE A 288 18.00 -6.59 -1.43
CA ILE A 288 18.14 -5.52 -2.44
C ILE A 288 19.56 -4.92 -2.52
N ASN A 289 20.25 -4.79 -1.38
CA ASN A 289 21.60 -4.23 -1.36
C ASN A 289 22.40 -4.65 -0.13
N LYS A 290 23.70 -4.38 -0.14
CA LYS A 290 24.65 -4.73 0.92
C LYS A 290 24.31 -4.09 2.27
N LYS A 291 23.77 -2.87 2.29
CA LYS A 291 23.40 -2.18 3.54
C LYS A 291 22.31 -2.96 4.26
N HIS A 292 21.23 -3.33 3.56
CA HIS A 292 20.13 -4.11 4.14
C HIS A 292 20.56 -5.54 4.46
N PHE A 293 21.40 -6.15 3.63
CA PHE A 293 21.98 -7.48 3.89
C PHE A 293 22.72 -7.50 5.23
N ASN A 294 23.66 -6.58 5.45
CA ASN A 294 24.43 -6.52 6.71
C ASN A 294 23.55 -6.20 7.91
N ARG A 295 22.55 -5.31 7.76
CA ARG A 295 21.58 -5.00 8.82
C ARG A 295 20.81 -6.26 9.24
N ILE A 296 20.30 -7.03 8.30
CA ILE A 296 19.52 -8.24 8.57
C ILE A 296 20.39 -9.29 9.27
N LEU A 297 21.63 -9.51 8.81
CA LEU A 297 22.55 -10.43 9.47
C LEU A 297 22.83 -10.03 10.91
N GLY A 298 22.93 -8.74 11.22
CA GLY A 298 23.13 -8.24 12.57
C GLY A 298 21.95 -8.48 13.52
N LEU A 299 20.77 -8.84 13.02
CA LEU A 299 19.59 -9.18 13.83
C LEU A 299 19.54 -10.66 14.24
N ILE A 300 20.42 -11.51 13.72
CA ILE A 300 20.40 -12.96 13.97
C ILE A 300 21.10 -13.27 15.30
N ASP A 301 20.34 -13.69 16.31
CA ASP A 301 20.91 -14.33 17.50
C ASP A 301 21.11 -15.83 17.25
N ARG A 302 22.39 -16.24 17.11
CA ARG A 302 22.75 -17.64 16.83
C ARG A 302 22.35 -18.61 17.95
N LYS A 303 22.16 -18.13 19.19
CA LYS A 303 21.71 -18.99 20.32
C LYS A 303 20.22 -19.33 20.22
N LYS A 304 19.45 -18.54 19.50
CA LYS A 304 18.01 -18.73 19.31
C LYS A 304 17.65 -19.35 17.97
N LEU A 305 18.65 -19.70 17.14
CA LEU A 305 18.43 -20.31 15.84
C LEU A 305 17.81 -21.71 15.96
N VAL A 306 16.79 -21.93 15.15
CA VAL A 306 16.13 -23.23 14.95
C VAL A 306 16.41 -23.74 13.54
N LEU A 307 16.46 -22.86 12.56
CA LEU A 307 16.70 -23.19 11.16
C LEU A 307 17.37 -22.01 10.44
N GLY A 308 18.21 -22.32 9.45
CA GLY A 308 18.83 -21.34 8.56
C GLY A 308 20.01 -20.60 9.20
N GLY A 309 20.34 -19.44 8.63
CA GLY A 309 21.42 -18.57 9.12
C GLY A 309 22.69 -18.63 8.29
N ALA A 310 22.76 -19.45 7.25
CA ALA A 310 23.78 -19.33 6.23
C ALA A 310 23.44 -18.19 5.24
N CYS A 311 24.47 -17.67 4.60
CA CYS A 311 24.30 -16.58 3.65
C CYS A 311 25.36 -16.64 2.55
N ASP A 312 25.02 -16.07 1.41
CA ASP A 312 25.93 -15.79 0.30
C ASP A 312 26.03 -14.25 0.15
N GLU A 313 27.17 -13.72 0.57
CA GLU A 313 27.43 -12.28 0.54
C GLU A 313 27.57 -11.75 -0.89
N ALA A 314 28.13 -12.53 -1.81
CA ALA A 314 28.30 -12.12 -3.19
C ALA A 314 26.97 -12.03 -3.93
N ALA A 315 26.08 -12.99 -3.66
CA ALA A 315 24.73 -13.00 -4.21
C ALA A 315 23.70 -12.19 -3.40
N LEU A 316 24.08 -11.64 -2.24
CA LEU A 316 23.20 -10.94 -1.28
C LEU A 316 22.04 -11.84 -0.81
N ARG A 317 22.25 -13.14 -0.65
CA ARG A 317 21.24 -14.09 -0.22
C ARG A 317 21.42 -14.47 1.25
N ILE A 318 20.30 -14.54 1.98
CA ILE A 318 20.25 -15.04 3.36
C ILE A 318 19.19 -16.14 3.37
N GLU A 319 19.52 -17.29 3.92
CA GLU A 319 18.54 -18.38 4.08
C GLU A 319 17.31 -17.93 4.88
N PRO A 320 16.14 -18.56 4.68
CA PRO A 320 15.02 -18.44 5.62
C PRO A 320 15.45 -18.82 7.03
N VAL A 321 15.28 -17.91 7.98
CA VAL A 321 15.71 -18.08 9.38
C VAL A 321 14.49 -18.19 10.29
N ILE A 322 14.49 -19.20 11.17
CA ILE A 322 13.54 -19.32 12.28
C ILE A 322 14.31 -19.16 13.59
N MET A 323 13.83 -18.25 14.45
CA MET A 323 14.38 -18.03 15.79
C MET A 323 13.30 -18.32 16.83
N ARG A 324 13.67 -19.06 17.89
CA ARG A 324 12.79 -19.43 19.00
C ARG A 324 13.11 -18.65 20.27
N ASP A 325 12.19 -18.69 21.23
CA ASP A 325 12.35 -18.09 22.55
C ASP A 325 12.80 -16.62 22.48
N VAL A 326 12.31 -15.92 21.44
CA VAL A 326 12.55 -14.50 21.26
C VAL A 326 11.71 -13.70 22.26
N THR A 327 12.29 -12.63 22.77
CA THR A 327 11.64 -11.69 23.68
C THR A 327 11.56 -10.31 23.02
N TYR A 328 10.75 -9.42 23.57
CA TYR A 328 10.62 -8.05 23.04
C TYR A 328 11.90 -7.22 23.18
N ASP A 329 12.84 -7.63 24.06
CA ASP A 329 14.14 -6.95 24.27
C ASP A 329 15.19 -7.35 23.23
N ASP A 330 14.97 -8.41 22.45
CA ASP A 330 15.90 -8.86 21.42
C ASP A 330 16.03 -7.85 20.28
N ALA A 331 17.22 -7.75 19.69
CA ALA A 331 17.51 -6.82 18.60
C ALA A 331 16.54 -6.97 17.40
N VAL A 332 16.12 -8.20 17.08
CA VAL A 332 15.17 -8.51 16.00
C VAL A 332 13.77 -7.92 16.25
N MET A 333 13.46 -7.55 17.50
CA MET A 333 12.18 -6.98 17.89
C MET A 333 12.16 -5.44 17.94
N GLN A 334 13.32 -4.77 17.85
CA GLN A 334 13.43 -3.30 18.01
C GLN A 334 13.02 -2.52 16.75
N GLU A 335 13.09 -3.14 15.58
CA GLU A 335 12.71 -2.51 14.30
C GLU A 335 11.96 -3.50 13.39
N GLU A 336 11.34 -3.00 12.33
CA GLU A 336 10.80 -3.84 11.25
C GLU A 336 11.94 -4.64 10.59
N ILE A 337 11.79 -5.95 10.50
CA ILE A 337 12.86 -6.83 10.03
C ILE A 337 13.13 -6.62 8.54
N PHE A 338 12.08 -6.58 7.72
CA PHE A 338 12.15 -6.42 6.26
C PHE A 338 13.19 -7.35 5.64
N GLY A 339 13.10 -8.64 6.03
CA GLY A 339 14.06 -9.68 5.66
C GLY A 339 13.61 -11.09 6.09
N PRO A 340 14.36 -12.14 5.74
CA PRO A 340 13.92 -13.52 5.89
C PRO A 340 14.14 -14.08 7.30
N LEU A 341 13.89 -13.31 8.34
CA LEU A 341 13.99 -13.75 9.74
C LEU A 341 12.60 -13.84 10.36
N LEU A 342 12.24 -15.00 10.91
CA LEU A 342 10.97 -15.23 11.59
C LEU A 342 11.22 -15.50 13.08
N PRO A 343 11.15 -14.48 13.94
CA PRO A 343 11.18 -14.66 15.39
C PRO A 343 9.82 -15.20 15.87
N VAL A 344 9.88 -16.19 16.77
CA VAL A 344 8.71 -16.80 17.41
C VAL A 344 8.80 -16.59 18.91
N LEU A 345 7.78 -15.94 19.47
CA LEU A 345 7.64 -15.64 20.89
C LEU A 345 6.54 -16.52 21.50
N PRO A 346 6.79 -17.20 22.61
CA PRO A 346 5.72 -17.89 23.34
C PRO A 346 4.85 -16.89 24.11
N TYR A 347 3.54 -17.14 24.21
CA TYR A 347 2.64 -16.39 25.07
C TYR A 347 1.67 -17.33 25.82
N ASP A 348 1.16 -16.87 26.95
CA ASP A 348 0.22 -17.59 27.81
C ASP A 348 -1.09 -16.82 28.01
N ASP A 349 -1.04 -15.48 27.90
CA ASP A 349 -2.19 -14.59 28.18
C ASP A 349 -2.52 -13.70 27.00
N ASP A 350 -3.76 -13.80 26.52
CA ASP A 350 -4.29 -13.01 25.42
C ASP A 350 -4.34 -11.51 25.73
N GLU A 351 -4.61 -11.14 27.00
CA GLU A 351 -4.68 -9.73 27.42
C GLU A 351 -3.28 -9.09 27.36
N ALA A 352 -2.25 -9.85 27.78
CA ALA A 352 -0.88 -9.41 27.68
C ALA A 352 -0.46 -9.22 26.20
N VAL A 353 -0.88 -10.12 25.29
CA VAL A 353 -0.64 -9.98 23.84
C VAL A 353 -1.27 -8.69 23.30
N ILE A 354 -2.55 -8.44 23.63
CA ILE A 354 -3.26 -7.24 23.17
C ILE A 354 -2.58 -5.97 23.70
N SER A 355 -2.26 -5.95 25.00
CA SER A 355 -1.59 -4.82 25.64
C SER A 355 -0.25 -4.53 25.02
N GLN A 356 0.55 -5.59 24.76
CA GLN A 356 1.87 -5.45 24.18
C GLN A 356 1.82 -4.93 22.74
N ILE A 357 0.92 -5.42 21.90
CA ILE A 357 0.78 -4.91 20.53
C ILE A 357 0.34 -3.45 20.56
N ASN A 358 -0.64 -3.09 21.41
CA ASN A 358 -1.15 -1.73 21.53
C ASN A 358 -0.16 -0.73 22.17
N SER A 359 0.89 -1.20 22.85
CA SER A 359 1.95 -0.33 23.41
C SER A 359 2.94 0.18 22.37
N HIS A 360 2.86 -0.33 21.13
CA HIS A 360 3.69 0.06 20.00
C HIS A 360 2.87 0.80 18.92
N ASP A 361 3.57 1.28 17.89
CA ASP A 361 2.92 1.83 16.70
C ASP A 361 1.95 0.80 16.08
N HIS A 362 0.80 1.26 15.62
CA HIS A 362 -0.19 0.41 14.96
C HIS A 362 0.42 -0.30 13.74
N PRO A 363 0.35 -1.64 13.68
CA PRO A 363 0.93 -2.39 12.56
C PRO A 363 0.14 -2.16 11.27
N LEU A 364 0.84 -2.27 10.13
CA LEU A 364 0.19 -2.25 8.82
C LEU A 364 -0.69 -3.50 8.63
N ALA A 365 -0.21 -4.67 9.06
CA ALA A 365 -0.99 -5.90 9.00
C ALA A 365 -1.05 -6.63 10.35
N LEU A 366 -2.15 -7.39 10.56
CA LEU A 366 -2.34 -8.29 11.69
C LEU A 366 -2.91 -9.61 11.20
N TYR A 367 -2.34 -10.73 11.70
CA TYR A 367 -2.74 -12.08 11.34
C TYR A 367 -3.16 -12.88 12.56
N VAL A 368 -4.30 -13.58 12.46
CA VAL A 368 -4.84 -14.37 13.57
C VAL A 368 -5.17 -15.78 13.07
N PHE A 369 -4.51 -16.79 13.65
CA PHE A 369 -4.79 -18.20 13.39
C PHE A 369 -5.53 -18.81 14.57
N SER A 370 -6.82 -19.08 14.39
CA SER A 370 -7.72 -19.67 15.39
C SER A 370 -9.00 -20.18 14.73
N ASN A 371 -9.67 -21.16 15.34
CA ASN A 371 -11.01 -21.60 15.01
C ASN A 371 -12.08 -20.95 15.92
N SER A 372 -11.67 -20.25 16.98
CA SER A 372 -12.58 -19.58 17.92
C SER A 372 -13.01 -18.22 17.40
N ARG A 373 -14.29 -18.10 17.02
CA ARG A 373 -14.88 -16.82 16.59
C ARG A 373 -14.82 -15.73 17.67
N SER A 374 -14.94 -16.12 18.95
CA SER A 374 -14.84 -15.17 20.07
C SER A 374 -13.44 -14.62 20.22
N PHE A 375 -12.41 -15.48 20.12
CA PHE A 375 -11.02 -15.06 20.14
C PHE A 375 -10.67 -14.15 18.96
N ILE A 376 -11.03 -14.56 17.73
CA ILE A 376 -10.81 -13.75 16.53
C ILE A 376 -11.44 -12.35 16.69
N ARG A 377 -12.71 -12.29 17.14
CA ARG A 377 -13.39 -11.02 17.36
C ARG A 377 -12.72 -10.19 18.47
N LYS A 378 -12.29 -10.82 19.56
CA LYS A 378 -11.56 -10.16 20.66
C LYS A 378 -10.31 -9.47 20.12
N ILE A 379 -9.46 -10.19 19.38
CA ILE A 379 -8.20 -9.66 18.82
C ILE A 379 -8.49 -8.54 17.81
N THR A 380 -9.32 -8.79 16.81
CA THR A 380 -9.56 -7.86 15.71
C THR A 380 -10.31 -6.58 16.12
N SER A 381 -11.07 -6.61 17.24
CA SER A 381 -11.76 -5.42 17.74
C SER A 381 -10.94 -4.59 18.73
N ARG A 382 -9.91 -5.17 19.37
CA ARG A 382 -9.15 -4.50 20.44
C ARG A 382 -7.77 -4.01 20.01
N ILE A 383 -7.30 -4.44 18.86
CA ILE A 383 -6.05 -3.98 18.27
C ILE A 383 -6.38 -3.13 17.06
N SER A 384 -5.76 -1.94 16.94
CA SER A 384 -5.85 -1.09 15.76
C SER A 384 -4.75 -1.45 14.77
N PHE A 385 -5.11 -1.70 13.51
CA PHE A 385 -4.18 -2.08 12.42
C PHE A 385 -4.74 -1.68 11.07
N GLY A 386 -3.90 -1.65 10.03
CA GLY A 386 -4.32 -1.29 8.67
C GLY A 386 -5.25 -2.33 8.05
N GLY A 387 -4.77 -3.54 7.88
CA GLY A 387 -5.53 -4.67 7.34
C GLY A 387 -5.02 -6.01 7.84
N GLY A 388 -5.63 -7.13 7.44
CA GLY A 388 -5.15 -8.41 7.93
C GLY A 388 -5.93 -9.63 7.44
N CYS A 389 -5.52 -10.81 7.92
CA CYS A 389 -6.18 -12.06 7.59
C CYS A 389 -6.50 -12.89 8.84
N VAL A 390 -7.60 -13.59 8.77
CA VAL A 390 -7.92 -14.68 9.68
C VAL A 390 -7.56 -16.00 9.00
N ASN A 391 -6.75 -16.80 9.67
CA ASN A 391 -6.24 -18.09 9.18
C ASN A 391 -5.46 -18.03 7.87
N ASP A 392 -4.95 -16.86 7.50
CA ASP A 392 -4.03 -16.68 6.36
C ASP A 392 -3.08 -15.50 6.61
N THR A 393 -2.20 -15.21 5.66
CA THR A 393 -1.28 -14.08 5.67
C THR A 393 -1.33 -13.35 4.32
N ILE A 394 -0.98 -12.09 4.29
CA ILE A 394 -0.77 -11.21 3.13
C ILE A 394 -1.92 -11.08 2.11
N ILE A 395 -2.76 -12.07 1.91
CA ILE A 395 -3.76 -12.10 0.80
C ILE A 395 -4.83 -11.01 0.86
N HIS A 396 -4.98 -10.30 1.97
CA HIS A 396 -5.92 -9.17 2.09
C HIS A 396 -5.61 -8.01 1.13
N LEU A 397 -4.36 -7.89 0.68
CA LEU A 397 -3.96 -6.91 -0.33
C LEU A 397 -4.26 -7.33 -1.79
N ALA A 398 -4.54 -8.61 -2.04
CA ALA A 398 -4.68 -9.14 -3.40
C ALA A 398 -6.12 -9.02 -3.93
N THR A 399 -6.82 -7.94 -3.60
CA THR A 399 -8.19 -7.70 -4.08
C THR A 399 -8.49 -6.21 -4.26
N SER A 400 -9.05 -5.85 -5.41
CA SER A 400 -9.55 -4.49 -5.69
C SER A 400 -10.91 -4.18 -5.03
N ASN A 401 -11.48 -5.11 -4.24
CA ASN A 401 -12.78 -4.91 -3.59
C ASN A 401 -12.67 -4.40 -2.15
N MET A 402 -11.46 -4.32 -1.62
CA MET A 402 -11.15 -3.75 -0.29
C MET A 402 -10.01 -2.77 -0.44
N GLY A 403 -10.08 -1.65 0.27
CA GLY A 403 -8.98 -0.72 0.37
C GLY A 403 -7.81 -1.32 1.16
N PHE A 404 -6.61 -0.89 0.81
CA PHE A 404 -5.38 -1.21 1.52
C PHE A 404 -4.75 0.08 2.02
N GLY A 405 -4.35 0.11 3.29
CA GLY A 405 -3.70 1.27 3.89
C GLY A 405 -3.43 1.09 5.37
N GLY A 406 -2.51 1.90 5.89
CA GLY A 406 -2.10 1.89 7.28
C GLY A 406 -2.88 2.85 8.17
N VAL A 407 -2.58 2.83 9.48
CA VAL A 407 -3.13 3.74 10.48
C VAL A 407 -2.03 4.22 11.42
N GLY A 408 -1.97 5.54 11.67
CA GLY A 408 -0.96 6.13 12.56
C GLY A 408 0.47 5.89 12.08
N GLY A 409 1.26 5.12 12.84
CA GLY A 409 2.66 4.83 12.51
C GLY A 409 2.86 3.96 11.25
N SER A 410 1.84 3.25 10.79
CA SER A 410 1.89 2.44 9.56
C SER A 410 1.39 3.15 8.31
N GLY A 411 0.79 4.33 8.43
CA GLY A 411 0.37 5.11 7.27
C GLY A 411 -0.89 5.95 7.48
N MET A 412 -1.36 6.55 6.39
CA MET A 412 -2.63 7.28 6.29
C MET A 412 -3.16 7.23 4.87
N GLY A 413 -4.47 7.14 4.74
CA GLY A 413 -5.14 6.94 3.48
C GLY A 413 -5.35 5.47 3.16
N SER A 414 -5.87 5.19 1.97
CA SER A 414 -6.17 3.84 1.48
C SER A 414 -6.20 3.86 -0.04
N TYR A 415 -5.85 2.77 -0.70
CA TYR A 415 -5.92 2.64 -2.16
C TYR A 415 -6.35 1.22 -2.54
N HIS A 416 -6.35 0.84 -3.78
CA HIS A 416 -6.97 -0.28 -4.47
C HIS A 416 -8.44 -0.04 -4.80
N GLY A 417 -8.81 -0.34 -6.01
CA GLY A 417 -10.17 -0.34 -6.48
C GLY A 417 -10.91 0.98 -6.23
N ARG A 418 -12.06 0.91 -5.57
CA ARG A 418 -12.86 2.10 -5.27
C ARG A 418 -12.10 3.10 -4.40
N ASP A 419 -11.38 2.62 -3.41
CA ASP A 419 -10.65 3.49 -2.49
C ASP A 419 -9.49 4.19 -3.20
N GLY A 420 -8.81 3.52 -4.15
CA GLY A 420 -7.80 4.15 -5.00
C GLY A 420 -8.37 5.27 -5.86
N PHE A 421 -9.51 5.04 -6.52
CA PHE A 421 -10.20 6.11 -7.24
C PHE A 421 -10.58 7.28 -6.33
N ASP A 422 -11.12 7.01 -5.14
CA ASP A 422 -11.53 8.04 -4.18
C ASP A 422 -10.33 8.79 -3.59
N THR A 423 -9.18 8.13 -3.39
CA THR A 423 -7.91 8.73 -2.93
C THR A 423 -7.39 9.80 -3.90
N PHE A 424 -7.51 9.56 -5.19
CA PHE A 424 -7.07 10.52 -6.21
C PHE A 424 -8.18 11.46 -6.69
N THR A 425 -9.30 11.55 -5.95
CA THR A 425 -10.40 12.48 -6.25
C THR A 425 -10.82 13.30 -5.05
N HIS A 426 -11.10 14.58 -5.29
CA HIS A 426 -11.79 15.46 -4.35
C HIS A 426 -13.30 15.37 -4.54
N LYS A 427 -14.07 15.29 -3.45
CA LYS A 427 -15.53 15.18 -3.48
C LYS A 427 -16.17 16.57 -3.40
N LYS A 428 -16.70 17.08 -4.53
CA LYS A 428 -17.43 18.34 -4.59
C LYS A 428 -18.87 18.13 -4.16
N SER A 429 -19.32 18.80 -3.10
CA SER A 429 -20.72 18.82 -2.65
C SER A 429 -21.44 19.99 -3.31
N ILE A 430 -22.50 19.70 -4.07
CA ILE A 430 -23.22 20.68 -4.87
C ILE A 430 -24.71 20.64 -4.52
N VAL A 431 -25.31 21.81 -4.31
CA VAL A 431 -26.75 22.00 -4.20
C VAL A 431 -27.21 22.77 -5.45
N ASP A 432 -27.94 22.10 -6.34
CA ASP A 432 -28.57 22.67 -7.50
C ASP A 432 -29.96 23.22 -7.08
N LYS A 433 -30.04 24.50 -6.76
CA LYS A 433 -31.29 25.20 -6.34
C LYS A 433 -32.06 25.66 -7.55
N LYS A 434 -33.37 25.34 -7.60
CA LYS A 434 -34.26 25.83 -8.65
C LYS A 434 -34.55 27.32 -8.44
N THR A 435 -34.67 28.05 -9.55
CA THR A 435 -34.84 29.50 -9.54
C THR A 435 -36.32 29.98 -9.48
N TRP A 436 -37.26 29.04 -9.68
CA TRP A 436 -38.69 29.34 -9.65
C TRP A 436 -39.28 29.50 -8.24
N LEU A 437 -38.54 29.05 -7.22
CA LEU A 437 -38.94 29.16 -5.82
C LEU A 437 -37.78 29.71 -4.99
N ASP A 438 -38.07 30.76 -4.25
CA ASP A 438 -37.21 31.27 -3.20
C ASP A 438 -37.96 31.32 -1.86
N LEU A 439 -37.21 31.12 -0.78
CA LEU A 439 -37.77 31.10 0.59
C LEU A 439 -37.35 32.38 1.31
N PRO A 440 -38.27 33.38 1.42
CA PRO A 440 -37.93 34.71 1.93
C PRO A 440 -37.46 34.69 3.39
N MET A 441 -37.78 33.64 4.16
CA MET A 441 -37.43 33.50 5.58
C MET A 441 -35.92 33.47 5.87
N ARG A 442 -35.08 33.27 4.87
CA ARG A 442 -33.60 33.24 5.01
C ARG A 442 -32.96 34.61 4.88
N TYR A 443 -33.72 35.63 4.43
CA TYR A 443 -33.21 36.96 4.18
C TYR A 443 -33.66 37.95 5.28
N GLN A 444 -32.83 38.95 5.51
CA GLN A 444 -33.21 40.11 6.34
C GLN A 444 -34.21 41.01 5.62
N PRO A 445 -35.07 41.73 6.40
CA PRO A 445 -35.15 41.74 7.87
C PRO A 445 -35.89 40.52 8.42
N TYR A 446 -35.36 39.94 9.54
CA TYR A 446 -35.96 38.80 10.18
C TYR A 446 -37.21 39.20 11.01
N SER A 447 -38.21 38.33 11.01
CA SER A 447 -39.40 38.47 11.85
C SER A 447 -39.57 37.29 12.78
N SER A 448 -40.34 37.49 13.86
CA SER A 448 -40.64 36.40 14.82
C SER A 448 -41.36 35.22 14.16
N PHE A 449 -42.12 35.46 13.10
CA PHE A 449 -42.75 34.42 12.29
C PHE A 449 -41.70 33.59 11.53
N MET A 450 -40.76 34.28 10.86
CA MET A 450 -39.66 33.65 10.13
C MET A 450 -38.77 32.80 11.08
N ASP A 451 -38.49 33.31 12.29
CA ASP A 451 -37.74 32.56 13.30
C ASP A 451 -38.45 31.25 13.69
N LYS A 452 -39.74 31.29 13.92
CA LYS A 452 -40.55 30.09 14.22
C LYS A 452 -40.49 29.08 13.06
N MET A 453 -40.61 29.53 11.83
CA MET A 453 -40.51 28.67 10.62
C MET A 453 -39.15 28.04 10.51
N ILE A 454 -38.06 28.79 10.66
CA ILE A 454 -36.70 28.26 10.62
C ILE A 454 -36.49 27.19 11.69
N ARG A 455 -36.93 27.44 12.92
CA ARG A 455 -36.84 26.48 14.04
C ARG A 455 -37.63 25.18 13.79
N MET A 456 -38.73 25.27 13.03
CA MET A 456 -39.52 24.09 12.67
C MET A 456 -38.79 23.20 11.63
N PHE A 457 -38.04 23.79 10.70
CA PHE A 457 -37.34 23.08 9.64
C PHE A 457 -35.93 22.61 10.02
N LEU A 458 -35.32 23.20 11.06
CA LEU A 458 -33.96 22.87 11.53
C LEU A 458 -33.94 22.00 12.79
N LYS A 459 -35.01 21.26 13.08
CA LYS A 459 -35.09 20.29 14.19
C LYS A 459 -34.51 18.95 13.81
#